data_1c8f7799a796daa73dfc801b398dfad0
#
_entry.id   1c8f7799a796daa73dfc801b398dfad0
#
_cell.length_a   1.000
_cell.length_b   1.000
_cell.length_c   1.000
_cell.angle_alpha   90.00
_cell.angle_beta   90.00
_cell.angle_gamma   90.00
#
_symmetry.space_group_name_H-M   'P 1'
#
loop_
_entity.id
_entity.type
_entity.pdbx_description
1 polymer ?
#
loop_
_entity_poly.entity_id
_entity_poly.type
_entity_poly.pdbx_seq_one_letter_code
_entity_poly.pdbx_strand_id
1 'polypeptide(L)'
;MFKQYFKQAIHALRENRLTSVVSILGAMLSVAMILVVVLQFQIKLVGYSPVSKRDRMLYIYSVNTKSKDGSENNNTGLSAETIRECLYTLKKPEAVTVTAQNSHVISIPGKRLFEEYTVYYTDPAFWKVFDFKFLSGKPFTEADFNSGLPHVVISDKLAGILFGTQDVVGRDILVNNVMPCTIAGVVKRPSKAASEAFADVWMPYTANTLYTNSGGCDGMCGPFGAEIGRAH
;
A
#
# COMPACT_ATOMS: atom_id res chain seq x y z
N MET A 1 -45.54 -35.36 -1.89
CA MET A 1 -44.65 -35.59 -0.72
C MET A 1 -44.01 -34.30 -0.21
N PHE A 2 -43.29 -33.47 -0.96
CA PHE A 2 -42.65 -32.24 -0.49
C PHE A 2 -43.58 -31.25 0.24
N LYS A 3 -44.82 -31.07 -0.24
CA LYS A 3 -45.81 -30.16 0.35
C LYS A 3 -46.24 -30.52 1.77
N GLN A 4 -46.26 -31.82 2.09
CA GLN A 4 -46.58 -32.31 3.43
C GLN A 4 -45.40 -32.09 4.42
N TYR A 5 -44.18 -32.42 4.01
CA TYR A 5 -42.99 -32.17 4.83
C TYR A 5 -42.80 -30.69 5.13
N PHE A 6 -43.06 -29.82 4.17
CA PHE A 6 -42.96 -28.36 4.38
C PHE A 6 -44.02 -27.87 5.37
N LYS A 7 -45.26 -28.43 5.32
CA LYS A 7 -46.31 -28.06 6.27
C LYS A 7 -46.03 -28.54 7.68
N GLN A 8 -45.46 -29.75 7.81
CA GLN A 8 -45.00 -30.27 9.12
C GLN A 8 -43.85 -29.47 9.70
N ALA A 9 -42.87 -29.07 8.89
CA ALA A 9 -41.77 -28.24 9.31
C ALA A 9 -42.23 -26.87 9.84
N ILE A 10 -43.17 -26.22 9.14
CA ILE A 10 -43.74 -24.93 9.58
C ILE A 10 -44.53 -25.14 10.92
N HIS A 11 -45.21 -26.26 11.10
CA HIS A 11 -45.97 -26.53 12.30
C HIS A 11 -45.00 -26.71 13.50
N ALA A 12 -43.96 -27.52 13.35
CA ALA A 12 -42.91 -27.72 14.34
C ALA A 12 -42.19 -26.40 14.74
N LEU A 13 -41.93 -25.52 13.77
CA LEU A 13 -41.38 -24.20 14.03
C LEU A 13 -42.31 -23.30 14.85
N ARG A 14 -43.63 -23.44 14.69
CA ARG A 14 -44.62 -22.67 15.44
C ARG A 14 -44.83 -23.19 16.86
N GLU A 15 -44.70 -24.49 17.11
CA GLU A 15 -44.84 -25.10 18.41
C GLU A 15 -43.69 -24.69 19.36
N ASN A 16 -42.44 -24.63 18.85
CA ASN A 16 -41.24 -24.29 19.65
C ASN A 16 -40.63 -22.96 19.17
N ARG A 17 -41.35 -21.85 19.36
CA ARG A 17 -40.97 -20.53 18.84
C ARG A 17 -39.56 -20.08 19.26
N LEU A 18 -39.23 -20.25 20.55
CA LEU A 18 -37.95 -19.80 21.08
C LEU A 18 -36.78 -20.56 20.46
N THR A 19 -36.86 -21.90 20.41
CA THR A 19 -35.83 -22.76 19.84
C THR A 19 -35.68 -22.51 18.33
N SER A 20 -36.81 -22.31 17.65
CA SER A 20 -36.81 -22.00 16.20
C SER A 20 -36.15 -20.66 15.89
N VAL A 21 -36.45 -19.62 16.66
CA VAL A 21 -35.82 -18.31 16.51
C VAL A 21 -34.31 -18.39 16.74
N VAL A 22 -33.88 -19.05 17.83
CA VAL A 22 -32.45 -19.22 18.14
C VAL A 22 -31.74 -20.00 17.04
N SER A 23 -32.34 -21.08 16.53
CA SER A 23 -31.75 -21.88 15.44
C SER A 23 -31.64 -21.11 14.15
N ILE A 24 -32.66 -20.33 13.78
CA ILE A 24 -32.65 -19.48 12.58
C ILE A 24 -31.58 -18.39 12.70
N LEU A 25 -31.52 -17.71 13.86
CA LEU A 25 -30.51 -16.68 14.10
C LEU A 25 -29.09 -17.26 14.07
N GLY A 26 -28.89 -18.45 14.68
CA GLY A 26 -27.61 -19.16 14.64
C GLY A 26 -27.18 -19.53 13.21
N ALA A 27 -28.11 -20.06 12.42
CA ALA A 27 -27.84 -20.38 11.02
C ALA A 27 -27.54 -19.12 10.18
N MET A 28 -28.33 -18.06 10.36
CA MET A 28 -28.09 -16.78 9.66
C MET A 28 -26.72 -16.19 10.00
N LEU A 29 -26.33 -16.20 11.29
CA LEU A 29 -25.05 -15.72 11.73
C LEU A 29 -23.90 -16.53 11.13
N SER A 30 -24.04 -17.87 11.13
CA SER A 30 -23.03 -18.76 10.56
C SER A 30 -22.82 -18.51 9.06
N VAL A 31 -23.90 -18.38 8.30
CA VAL A 31 -23.83 -18.07 6.86
C VAL A 31 -23.22 -16.69 6.63
N ALA A 32 -23.60 -15.68 7.41
CA ALA A 32 -23.04 -14.34 7.32
C ALA A 32 -21.52 -14.34 7.59
N MET A 33 -21.05 -15.07 8.60
CA MET A 33 -19.63 -15.21 8.91
C MET A 33 -18.86 -15.87 7.76
N ILE A 34 -19.40 -16.95 7.17
CA ILE A 34 -18.78 -17.61 6.00
C ILE A 34 -18.68 -16.64 4.83
N LEU A 35 -19.74 -15.89 4.53
CA LEU A 35 -19.73 -14.89 3.45
C LEU A 35 -18.68 -13.79 3.68
N VAL A 36 -18.56 -13.29 4.91
CA VAL A 36 -17.53 -12.30 5.26
C VAL A 36 -16.13 -12.86 5.02
N VAL A 37 -15.86 -14.10 5.43
CA VAL A 37 -14.55 -14.74 5.21
C VAL A 37 -14.27 -14.90 3.71
N VAL A 38 -15.25 -15.39 2.94
CA VAL A 38 -15.12 -15.54 1.48
C VAL A 38 -14.85 -14.21 0.80
N LEU A 39 -15.58 -13.15 1.17
CA LEU A 39 -15.36 -11.80 0.63
C LEU A 39 -13.96 -11.26 0.97
N GLN A 40 -13.48 -11.48 2.20
CA GLN A 40 -12.11 -11.09 2.58
C GLN A 40 -11.05 -11.81 1.74
N PHE A 41 -11.23 -13.09 1.47
CA PHE A 41 -10.34 -13.84 0.58
C PHE A 41 -10.41 -13.33 -0.85
N GLN A 42 -11.61 -13.08 -1.38
CA GLN A 42 -11.78 -12.54 -2.72
C GLN A 42 -11.08 -11.18 -2.91
N ILE A 43 -11.21 -10.27 -1.94
CA ILE A 43 -10.55 -8.96 -2.00
C ILE A 43 -9.02 -9.11 -2.06
N LYS A 44 -8.44 -10.14 -1.45
CA LYS A 44 -6.99 -10.40 -1.49
C LYS A 44 -6.53 -11.09 -2.77
N LEU A 45 -7.38 -11.87 -3.42
CA LEU A 45 -7.02 -12.65 -4.61
C LEU A 45 -7.30 -11.90 -5.91
N VAL A 46 -8.34 -11.08 -5.94
CA VAL A 46 -8.72 -10.33 -7.15
C VAL A 46 -7.80 -9.13 -7.31
N GLY A 47 -7.10 -9.08 -8.45
CA GLY A 47 -6.32 -7.91 -8.86
C GLY A 47 -7.25 -6.75 -9.22
N TYR A 48 -7.03 -5.58 -8.62
CA TYR A 48 -7.71 -4.32 -8.95
C TYR A 48 -6.71 -3.18 -8.95
N SER A 49 -6.96 -2.15 -9.74
CA SER A 49 -6.07 -0.98 -9.81
C SER A 49 -5.88 -0.36 -8.41
N PRO A 50 -4.64 -0.04 -7.99
CA PRO A 50 -3.39 -0.10 -8.76
C PRO A 50 -2.65 -1.45 -8.71
N VAL A 51 -3.19 -2.48 -8.07
CA VAL A 51 -2.57 -3.80 -7.87
C VAL A 51 -3.21 -4.84 -8.80
N SER A 52 -3.30 -4.52 -10.09
CA SER A 52 -3.97 -5.37 -11.09
C SER A 52 -3.25 -6.69 -11.35
N LYS A 53 -1.93 -6.71 -11.17
CA LYS A 53 -1.05 -7.87 -11.42
C LYS A 53 -0.64 -8.60 -10.13
N ARG A 54 -1.47 -8.58 -9.10
CA ARG A 54 -1.17 -9.11 -7.76
C ARG A 54 -0.73 -10.59 -7.77
N ASP A 55 -1.27 -11.39 -8.65
CA ASP A 55 -0.92 -12.80 -8.85
C ASP A 55 0.50 -13.03 -9.37
N ARG A 56 1.13 -11.99 -9.92
CA ARG A 56 2.48 -12.01 -10.48
C ARG A 56 3.49 -11.24 -9.64
N MET A 57 3.08 -10.67 -8.51
CA MET A 57 3.92 -9.90 -7.61
C MET A 57 4.49 -10.77 -6.49
N LEU A 58 5.75 -10.53 -6.14
CA LEU A 58 6.40 -11.09 -4.97
C LEU A 58 6.77 -9.94 -4.02
N TYR A 59 6.36 -10.06 -2.77
CA TYR A 59 6.58 -9.06 -1.74
C TYR A 59 7.66 -9.55 -0.77
N ILE A 60 8.68 -8.74 -0.51
CA ILE A 60 9.75 -9.01 0.43
C ILE A 60 9.70 -7.93 1.51
N TYR A 61 9.30 -8.29 2.72
CA TYR A 61 9.15 -7.34 3.83
C TYR A 61 10.32 -7.35 4.81
N SER A 62 11.03 -8.48 4.90
CA SER A 62 12.12 -8.63 5.84
C SER A 62 13.16 -9.63 5.36
N VAL A 63 14.37 -9.48 5.86
CA VAL A 63 15.48 -10.40 5.66
C VAL A 63 15.93 -10.92 7.01
N ASN A 64 16.14 -12.22 7.08
CA ASN A 64 16.70 -12.86 8.25
C ASN A 64 18.20 -13.00 8.06
N THR A 65 18.98 -12.28 8.86
CA THR A 65 20.44 -12.37 8.87
C THR A 65 20.91 -13.23 10.04
N LYS A 66 21.75 -14.22 9.75
CA LYS A 66 22.41 -15.05 10.77
C LYS A 66 23.89 -14.68 10.84
N SER A 67 24.41 -14.52 12.05
CA SER A 67 25.85 -14.40 12.25
C SER A 67 26.54 -15.69 11.82
N LYS A 68 27.81 -15.60 11.38
CA LYS A 68 28.59 -16.78 10.92
C LYS A 68 28.74 -17.85 11.99
N ASP A 69 28.73 -17.48 13.25
CA ASP A 69 28.78 -18.36 14.42
C ASP A 69 27.39 -18.86 14.87
N GLY A 70 26.32 -18.41 14.23
CA GLY A 70 24.95 -18.82 14.53
C GLY A 70 24.37 -18.25 15.83
N SER A 71 25.10 -17.36 16.51
CA SER A 71 24.72 -16.83 17.82
C SER A 71 23.61 -15.79 17.76
N GLU A 72 23.48 -15.08 16.63
CA GLU A 72 22.46 -14.03 16.46
C GLU A 72 21.60 -14.29 15.22
N ASN A 73 20.29 -14.12 15.41
CA ASN A 73 19.30 -14.26 14.37
C ASN A 73 18.45 -12.97 14.36
N ASN A 74 18.82 -12.04 13.48
CA ASN A 74 18.15 -10.75 13.38
C ASN A 74 17.20 -10.72 12.18
N ASN A 75 15.92 -10.45 12.45
CA ASN A 75 14.92 -10.20 11.42
C ASN A 75 14.79 -8.69 11.26
N THR A 76 15.37 -8.15 10.20
CA THR A 76 15.39 -6.71 9.92
C THR A 76 14.68 -6.39 8.61
N GLY A 77 14.23 -5.14 8.44
CA GLY A 77 13.86 -4.61 7.15
C GLY A 77 15.04 -4.62 6.17
N LEU A 78 14.75 -4.47 4.89
CA LEU A 78 15.78 -4.36 3.87
C LEU A 78 16.46 -2.98 3.94
N SER A 79 17.80 -2.96 3.90
CA SER A 79 18.53 -1.71 3.70
C SER A 79 18.54 -1.33 2.21
N ALA A 80 18.69 -0.03 1.92
CA ALA A 80 18.82 0.44 0.55
C ALA A 80 20.01 -0.20 -0.18
N GLU A 81 21.10 -0.50 0.55
CA GLU A 81 22.29 -1.15 0.03
C GLU A 81 22.00 -2.62 -0.34
N THR A 82 21.37 -3.38 0.55
CA THR A 82 20.96 -4.77 0.30
C THR A 82 20.04 -4.86 -0.94
N ILE A 83 19.13 -3.90 -1.08
CA ILE A 83 18.24 -3.85 -2.24
C ILE A 83 19.02 -3.61 -3.51
N ARG A 84 19.93 -2.63 -3.49
CA ARG A 84 20.75 -2.27 -4.65
C ARG A 84 21.65 -3.41 -5.10
N GLU A 85 22.28 -4.10 -4.17
CA GLU A 85 23.21 -5.18 -4.46
C GLU A 85 22.53 -6.50 -4.80
N CYS A 86 21.46 -6.85 -4.09
CA CYS A 86 20.84 -8.16 -4.22
C CYS A 86 19.61 -8.18 -5.13
N LEU A 87 18.78 -7.14 -5.10
CA LEU A 87 17.48 -7.17 -5.76
C LEU A 87 17.51 -6.53 -7.14
N TYR A 88 18.17 -5.38 -7.32
CA TYR A 88 18.27 -4.74 -8.63
C TYR A 88 19.18 -5.50 -9.61
N THR A 89 20.02 -6.41 -9.11
CA THR A 89 20.86 -7.28 -9.94
C THR A 89 20.12 -8.48 -10.53
N LEU A 90 18.88 -8.74 -10.06
CA LEU A 90 18.08 -9.85 -10.56
C LEU A 90 17.66 -9.64 -12.01
N LYS A 91 17.96 -10.62 -12.88
CA LYS A 91 17.68 -10.54 -14.33
C LYS A 91 16.33 -11.12 -14.74
N LYS A 92 15.67 -11.90 -13.89
CA LYS A 92 14.40 -12.57 -14.19
C LYS A 92 13.14 -11.73 -13.95
N PRO A 93 13.09 -10.83 -12.94
CA PRO A 93 11.92 -9.98 -12.75
C PRO A 93 11.77 -8.97 -13.89
N GLU A 94 10.53 -8.65 -14.25
CA GLU A 94 10.21 -7.59 -15.21
C GLU A 94 10.56 -6.20 -14.64
N ALA A 95 10.28 -6.01 -13.36
CA ALA A 95 10.63 -4.81 -12.61
C ALA A 95 10.79 -5.16 -11.13
N VAL A 96 11.68 -4.44 -10.45
CA VAL A 96 11.85 -4.47 -9.00
C VAL A 96 11.66 -3.05 -8.52
N THR A 97 10.80 -2.86 -7.53
CA THR A 97 10.57 -1.57 -6.89
C THR A 97 10.71 -1.67 -5.39
N VAL A 98 11.00 -0.57 -4.77
CA VAL A 98 11.23 -0.43 -3.34
C VAL A 98 10.22 0.53 -2.77
N THR A 99 9.68 0.19 -1.63
CA THR A 99 8.75 1.05 -0.89
C THR A 99 9.15 1.16 0.56
N ALA A 100 9.17 2.37 1.09
CA ALA A 100 9.24 2.64 2.52
C ALA A 100 8.08 3.55 2.90
N GLN A 101 7.33 3.16 3.93
CA GLN A 101 6.16 3.91 4.38
C GLN A 101 6.47 4.67 5.66
N ASN A 102 6.07 5.95 5.68
CA ASN A 102 6.09 6.78 6.87
C ASN A 102 4.85 7.67 6.93
N SER A 103 4.58 8.23 8.11
CA SER A 103 3.54 9.25 8.30
C SER A 103 4.21 10.60 8.49
N HIS A 104 3.76 11.59 7.73
CA HIS A 104 4.28 12.96 7.81
C HIS A 104 3.15 13.98 7.73
N VAL A 105 3.37 15.10 8.39
CA VAL A 105 2.49 16.26 8.24
C VAL A 105 2.70 16.87 6.87
N ILE A 106 1.62 17.03 6.11
CA ILE A 106 1.64 17.67 4.79
C ILE A 106 0.88 18.99 4.87
N SER A 107 1.54 20.05 4.42
CA SER A 107 0.98 21.41 4.42
C SER A 107 1.28 22.13 3.12
N ILE A 108 0.67 23.29 2.95
CA ILE A 108 0.98 24.22 1.85
C ILE A 108 1.79 25.40 2.37
N PRO A 109 2.64 26.03 1.54
CA PRO A 109 3.38 27.21 1.93
C PRO A 109 2.48 28.29 2.51
N GLY A 110 2.87 28.84 3.66
CA GLY A 110 2.10 29.87 4.37
C GLY A 110 0.98 29.36 5.29
N LYS A 111 0.67 28.07 5.28
CA LYS A 111 -0.36 27.48 6.16
C LYS A 111 0.19 26.24 6.86
N ARG A 112 0.42 26.34 8.16
CA ARG A 112 0.79 25.16 8.97
C ARG A 112 -0.43 24.29 9.19
N LEU A 113 -0.27 22.98 8.91
CA LEU A 113 -1.23 21.93 9.20
C LEU A 113 -0.60 20.95 10.16
N PHE A 114 -1.42 20.17 10.86
CA PHE A 114 -0.99 19.18 11.84
C PHE A 114 -1.53 17.78 11.54
N GLU A 115 -2.24 17.62 10.43
CA GLU A 115 -2.75 16.31 10.01
C GLU A 115 -1.64 15.50 9.36
N GLU A 116 -1.52 14.25 9.80
CA GLU A 116 -0.58 13.30 9.26
C GLU A 116 -1.18 12.54 8.08
N TYR A 117 -0.39 12.37 7.05
CA TYR A 117 -0.72 11.63 5.84
C TYR A 117 0.32 10.55 5.59
N THR A 118 -0.11 9.46 4.96
CA THR A 118 0.79 8.38 4.59
C THR A 118 1.64 8.80 3.40
N VAL A 119 2.95 8.75 3.58
CA VAL A 119 3.96 9.04 2.55
C VAL A 119 4.72 7.77 2.19
N TYR A 120 4.75 7.44 0.90
CA TYR A 120 5.58 6.37 0.35
C TYR A 120 6.83 6.96 -0.28
N TYR A 121 7.97 6.45 0.16
CA TYR A 121 9.27 6.68 -0.44
C TYR A 121 9.55 5.52 -1.38
N THR A 122 9.72 5.80 -2.68
CA THR A 122 9.84 4.75 -3.69
C THR A 122 10.76 5.17 -4.84
N ASP A 123 10.90 4.30 -5.82
CA ASP A 123 11.68 4.51 -7.04
C ASP A 123 10.75 4.66 -8.27
N PRO A 124 11.28 5.04 -9.45
CA PRO A 124 10.47 5.16 -10.65
C PRO A 124 9.89 3.84 -11.17
N ALA A 125 10.49 2.69 -10.79
CA ALA A 125 9.98 1.37 -11.17
C ALA A 125 8.62 1.07 -10.53
N PHE A 126 8.28 1.73 -9.43
CA PHE A 126 6.99 1.65 -8.75
C PHE A 126 5.82 1.86 -9.72
N TRP A 127 5.92 2.84 -10.59
CA TRP A 127 4.89 3.18 -11.57
C TRP A 127 4.75 2.18 -12.72
N LYS A 128 5.75 1.29 -12.89
CA LYS A 128 5.69 0.15 -13.83
C LYS A 128 5.09 -1.09 -13.17
N VAL A 129 5.36 -1.29 -11.88
CA VAL A 129 4.85 -2.40 -11.09
C VAL A 129 3.38 -2.19 -10.77
N PHE A 130 3.00 -0.96 -10.39
CA PHE A 130 1.64 -0.58 -10.01
C PHE A 130 0.94 0.23 -11.10
N ASP A 131 -0.32 -0.12 -11.34
CA ASP A 131 -1.19 0.39 -12.40
C ASP A 131 -1.98 1.61 -11.91
N PHE A 132 -1.30 2.71 -11.61
CA PHE A 132 -1.96 3.92 -11.15
C PHE A 132 -2.64 4.68 -12.29
N LYS A 133 -3.85 5.16 -12.02
CA LYS A 133 -4.55 6.07 -12.92
C LYS A 133 -4.20 7.51 -12.58
N PHE A 134 -3.38 8.13 -13.42
CA PHE A 134 -3.09 9.56 -13.35
C PHE A 134 -4.30 10.38 -13.81
N LEU A 135 -4.66 11.37 -13.03
CA LEU A 135 -5.72 12.34 -13.33
C LEU A 135 -5.15 13.60 -13.96
N SER A 136 -3.97 14.02 -13.50
CA SER A 136 -3.20 15.13 -14.10
C SER A 136 -1.72 14.90 -13.86
N GLY A 137 -0.88 15.51 -14.70
CA GLY A 137 0.58 15.37 -14.65
C GLY A 137 1.08 13.98 -15.01
N LYS A 138 2.24 13.63 -14.46
CA LYS A 138 2.95 12.37 -14.72
C LYS A 138 3.74 11.94 -13.47
N PRO A 139 4.20 10.66 -13.41
CA PRO A 139 5.09 10.22 -12.35
C PRO A 139 6.44 10.96 -12.41
N PHE A 140 7.14 11.01 -11.28
CA PHE A 140 8.53 11.44 -11.26
C PHE A 140 9.39 10.47 -12.10
N THR A 141 10.44 10.99 -12.71
CA THR A 141 11.29 10.29 -13.68
C THR A 141 12.55 9.73 -13.03
N GLU A 142 13.27 8.88 -13.78
CA GLU A 142 14.63 8.44 -13.39
C GLU A 142 15.60 9.62 -13.19
N ALA A 143 15.44 10.70 -13.97
CA ALA A 143 16.25 11.90 -13.83
C ALA A 143 15.96 12.61 -12.51
N ASP A 144 14.68 12.76 -12.13
CA ASP A 144 14.27 13.34 -10.85
C ASP A 144 14.80 12.51 -9.67
N PHE A 145 14.69 11.19 -9.81
CA PHE A 145 15.16 10.24 -8.82
C PHE A 145 16.67 10.31 -8.61
N ASN A 146 17.46 10.27 -9.69
CA ASN A 146 18.93 10.32 -9.64
C ASN A 146 19.45 11.67 -9.15
N SER A 147 18.73 12.75 -9.42
CA SER A 147 19.07 14.09 -8.98
C SER A 147 18.62 14.38 -7.54
N GLY A 148 17.87 13.48 -6.91
CA GLY A 148 17.31 13.70 -5.57
C GLY A 148 16.29 14.84 -5.51
N LEU A 149 15.66 15.18 -6.65
CA LEU A 149 14.65 16.24 -6.70
C LEU A 149 13.39 15.81 -5.96
N PRO A 150 12.82 16.65 -5.07
CA PRO A 150 11.64 16.34 -4.31
C PRO A 150 10.36 16.52 -5.13
N HIS A 151 10.30 15.88 -6.30
CA HIS A 151 9.09 15.81 -7.12
C HIS A 151 8.16 14.72 -6.58
N VAL A 152 6.93 15.09 -6.24
CA VAL A 152 5.99 14.19 -5.58
C VAL A 152 4.75 13.96 -6.43
N VAL A 153 4.16 12.78 -6.25
CA VAL A 153 2.82 12.48 -6.74
C VAL A 153 1.89 12.44 -5.55
N ILE A 154 0.71 13.04 -5.66
CA ILE A 154 -0.26 13.07 -4.57
C ILE A 154 -1.59 12.44 -4.98
N SER A 155 -2.40 12.04 -3.99
CA SER A 155 -3.74 11.54 -4.23
C SER A 155 -4.71 12.69 -4.55
N ASP A 156 -5.73 12.40 -5.36
CA ASP A 156 -6.82 13.34 -5.67
C ASP A 156 -7.54 13.83 -4.42
N LYS A 157 -7.66 12.96 -3.41
CA LYS A 157 -8.24 13.32 -2.13
C LYS A 157 -7.41 14.36 -1.39
N LEU A 158 -6.08 14.16 -1.33
CA LEU A 158 -5.18 15.11 -0.69
C LEU A 158 -5.14 16.44 -1.45
N ALA A 159 -5.12 16.41 -2.79
CA ALA A 159 -5.22 17.61 -3.62
C ALA A 159 -6.49 18.42 -3.30
N GLY A 160 -7.64 17.75 -3.17
CA GLY A 160 -8.90 18.37 -2.77
C GLY A 160 -8.87 18.98 -1.37
N ILE A 161 -8.26 18.32 -0.40
CA ILE A 161 -8.13 18.82 0.99
C ILE A 161 -7.23 20.06 1.06
N LEU A 162 -6.08 20.01 0.40
CA LEU A 162 -5.09 21.08 0.50
C LEU A 162 -5.46 22.31 -0.36
N PHE A 163 -5.94 22.08 -1.58
CA PHE A 163 -6.08 23.13 -2.59
C PHE A 163 -7.53 23.35 -3.07
N GLY A 164 -8.47 22.47 -2.70
CA GLY A 164 -9.86 22.54 -3.18
C GLY A 164 -10.02 22.16 -4.66
N THR A 165 -8.95 21.74 -5.35
CA THR A 165 -8.95 21.37 -6.77
C THR A 165 -7.98 20.21 -7.02
N GLN A 166 -8.16 19.54 -8.17
CA GLN A 166 -7.24 18.49 -8.62
C GLN A 166 -6.18 19.02 -9.61
N ASP A 167 -6.33 20.25 -10.07
CA ASP A 167 -5.34 20.92 -10.93
C ASP A 167 -4.28 21.63 -10.07
N VAL A 168 -3.31 20.86 -9.64
CA VAL A 168 -2.28 21.27 -8.68
C VAL A 168 -0.86 20.94 -9.13
N VAL A 169 -0.69 20.43 -10.33
CA VAL A 169 0.64 20.12 -10.90
C VAL A 169 1.49 21.38 -10.96
N GLY A 170 2.74 21.29 -10.51
CA GLY A 170 3.68 22.40 -10.42
C GLY A 170 3.52 23.28 -9.16
N ARG A 171 2.54 22.99 -8.30
CA ARG A 171 2.44 23.67 -6.99
C ARG A 171 3.32 22.98 -5.95
N ASP A 172 3.67 23.74 -4.93
CA ASP A 172 4.50 23.23 -3.83
C ASP A 172 3.68 22.82 -2.62
N ILE A 173 4.12 21.75 -1.97
CA ILE A 173 3.69 21.31 -0.63
C ILE A 173 4.90 21.26 0.29
N LEU A 174 4.65 21.26 1.59
CA LEU A 174 5.70 21.10 2.62
C LEU A 174 5.49 19.78 3.34
N VAL A 175 6.52 18.95 3.37
CA VAL A 175 6.59 17.74 4.21
C VAL A 175 7.18 18.14 5.55
N ASN A 176 6.51 17.77 6.65
CA ASN A 176 6.83 18.15 8.03
C ASN A 176 6.94 19.67 8.23
N ASN A 177 6.23 20.47 7.44
CA ASN A 177 6.30 21.96 7.45
C ASN A 177 7.68 22.53 7.14
N VAL A 178 8.63 21.75 6.64
CA VAL A 178 10.04 22.14 6.43
C VAL A 178 10.51 21.86 5.01
N MET A 179 10.27 20.66 4.48
CA MET A 179 10.80 20.22 3.20
C MET A 179 9.86 20.60 2.06
N PRO A 180 10.25 21.54 1.17
CA PRO A 180 9.44 21.87 0.00
C PRO A 180 9.51 20.76 -1.04
N CYS A 181 8.35 20.38 -1.58
CA CYS A 181 8.21 19.38 -2.62
C CYS A 181 7.27 19.89 -3.70
N THR A 182 7.64 19.72 -4.96
CA THR A 182 6.83 20.13 -6.11
C THR A 182 5.96 18.98 -6.60
N ILE A 183 4.68 19.22 -6.82
CA ILE A 183 3.73 18.21 -7.30
C ILE A 183 3.96 17.96 -8.79
N ALA A 184 4.41 16.74 -9.14
CA ALA A 184 4.61 16.30 -10.52
C ALA A 184 3.33 15.68 -11.12
N GLY A 185 2.48 15.08 -10.29
CA GLY A 185 1.26 14.45 -10.76
C GLY A 185 0.23 14.20 -9.65
N VAL A 186 -1.00 13.97 -10.09
CA VAL A 186 -2.12 13.61 -9.23
C VAL A 186 -2.70 12.28 -9.69
N VAL A 187 -2.84 11.33 -8.78
CA VAL A 187 -3.41 10.02 -9.04
C VAL A 187 -4.73 9.83 -8.30
N LYS A 188 -5.58 8.98 -8.85
CA LYS A 188 -6.77 8.53 -8.12
C LYS A 188 -6.32 7.77 -6.87
N ARG A 189 -6.85 8.16 -5.70
CA ARG A 189 -6.50 7.51 -4.43
C ARG A 189 -6.82 6.02 -4.49
N PRO A 190 -5.86 5.14 -4.20
CA PRO A 190 -6.12 3.72 -4.14
C PRO A 190 -7.02 3.36 -2.95
N SER A 191 -7.67 2.19 -3.05
CA SER A 191 -8.40 1.63 -1.91
C SER A 191 -7.43 1.22 -0.80
N LYS A 192 -7.84 1.35 0.45
CA LYS A 192 -7.09 0.81 1.60
C LYS A 192 -6.88 -0.71 1.54
N ALA A 193 -7.67 -1.41 0.74
CA ALA A 193 -7.50 -2.84 0.49
C ALA A 193 -6.25 -3.13 -0.38
N ALA A 194 -5.69 -2.13 -1.07
CA ALA A 194 -4.40 -2.18 -1.76
C ALA A 194 -3.30 -1.64 -0.85
N SER A 195 -3.09 -2.27 0.30
CA SER A 195 -2.18 -1.81 1.36
C SER A 195 -0.78 -1.51 0.85
N GLU A 196 -0.29 -2.31 -0.10
CA GLU A 196 1.04 -2.23 -0.68
C GLU A 196 1.24 -0.99 -1.58
N ALA A 197 0.14 -0.41 -2.07
CA ALA A 197 0.16 0.77 -2.94
C ALA A 197 -0.53 1.97 -2.31
N PHE A 198 -1.09 1.82 -1.09
CA PHE A 198 -1.91 2.85 -0.46
C PHE A 198 -1.04 3.91 0.22
N ALA A 199 -1.04 5.10 -0.35
CA ALA A 199 -0.49 6.30 0.27
C ALA A 199 -1.32 7.54 -0.11
N ASP A 200 -1.01 8.65 0.50
CA ASP A 200 -1.53 9.96 0.12
C ASP A 200 -0.51 10.76 -0.70
N VAL A 201 0.78 10.48 -0.49
CA VAL A 201 1.92 11.09 -1.19
C VAL A 201 2.93 10.01 -1.56
N TRP A 202 3.47 10.05 -2.76
CA TRP A 202 4.58 9.23 -3.25
C TRP A 202 5.73 10.13 -3.64
N MET A 203 6.93 9.85 -3.14
CA MET A 203 8.12 10.63 -3.44
C MET A 203 9.36 9.75 -3.65
N PRO A 204 10.36 10.22 -4.40
CA PRO A 204 11.62 9.52 -4.54
C PRO A 204 12.30 9.33 -3.19
N TYR A 205 12.76 8.12 -2.85
CA TYR A 205 13.47 7.91 -1.59
C TYR A 205 14.81 8.67 -1.57
N THR A 206 15.39 8.97 -2.73
CA THR A 206 16.62 9.74 -2.89
C THR A 206 16.47 11.21 -2.47
N ALA A 207 15.25 11.73 -2.47
CA ALA A 207 14.97 13.09 -1.99
C ALA A 207 15.07 13.22 -0.47
N ASN A 208 15.10 12.09 0.27
CA ASN A 208 15.23 12.11 1.73
C ASN A 208 16.57 11.53 2.16
N THR A 209 17.39 12.37 2.81
CA THR A 209 18.73 12.01 3.26
C THR A 209 18.78 10.86 4.26
N LEU A 210 17.68 10.58 4.98
CA LEU A 210 17.57 9.43 5.87
C LEU A 210 17.70 8.09 5.14
N TYR A 211 17.30 8.04 3.87
CA TYR A 211 17.36 6.82 3.06
C TYR A 211 18.61 6.74 2.18
N THR A 212 19.32 7.85 1.99
CA THR A 212 20.53 7.90 1.15
C THR A 212 21.82 7.77 1.95
N ASN A 213 21.84 8.19 3.20
CA ASN A 213 23.04 8.26 4.05
C ASN A 213 23.24 7.05 4.95
N SER A 214 22.50 5.98 4.77
CA SER A 214 22.63 4.77 5.59
C SER A 214 23.89 3.96 5.22
N GLY A 215 25.03 4.56 5.44
CA GLY A 215 26.31 3.88 5.59
C GLY A 215 26.38 3.21 6.96
N GLY A 216 25.78 2.05 7.10
CA GLY A 216 25.79 1.28 8.34
C GLY A 216 24.40 1.22 8.99
N CYS A 217 23.91 0.02 9.09
CA CYS A 217 22.62 -0.32 9.71
C CYS A 217 22.67 -0.18 11.22
N ASP A 218 22.80 1.03 11.74
CA ASP A 218 22.48 1.30 13.13
C ASP A 218 20.99 1.63 13.26
N GLY A 219 20.16 0.60 13.20
CA GLY A 219 18.82 0.56 13.82
C GLY A 219 17.73 1.49 13.31
N MET A 220 17.96 2.35 12.31
CA MET A 220 16.98 3.33 11.82
C MET A 220 16.69 3.28 10.31
N CYS A 221 17.09 2.21 9.64
CA CYS A 221 16.56 1.95 8.29
C CYS A 221 15.10 1.54 8.45
N GLY A 222 14.17 2.43 8.10
CA GLY A 222 12.77 2.07 8.00
C GLY A 222 12.62 0.83 7.10
N PRO A 223 11.66 -0.04 7.34
CA PRO A 223 11.52 -1.28 6.60
C PRO A 223 11.20 -0.94 5.14
N PHE A 224 12.18 -1.08 4.25
CA PHE A 224 11.91 -1.13 2.83
C PHE A 224 11.27 -2.48 2.51
N GLY A 225 10.15 -2.46 1.82
CA GLY A 225 9.62 -3.61 1.12
C GLY A 225 10.11 -3.58 -0.34
N ALA A 226 10.45 -4.71 -0.89
CA ALA A 226 10.73 -4.83 -2.30
C ALA A 226 9.59 -5.58 -2.99
N GLU A 227 9.13 -5.08 -4.11
CA GLU A 227 8.07 -5.68 -4.90
C GLU A 227 8.60 -6.05 -6.27
N ILE A 228 8.42 -7.31 -6.63
CA ILE A 228 9.00 -7.90 -7.83
C ILE A 228 7.88 -8.29 -8.78
N GLY A 229 7.76 -7.59 -9.90
CA GLY A 229 6.93 -8.02 -11.01
C GLY A 229 7.57 -9.18 -11.76
N ARG A 230 6.88 -10.32 -11.90
CA ARG A 230 7.37 -11.45 -12.72
C ARG A 230 7.18 -11.17 -14.20
N ALA A 231 8.24 -11.37 -14.98
CA ALA A 231 8.13 -11.61 -16.41
C ALA A 231 7.47 -12.98 -16.68
N HIS A 232 6.74 -13.08 -17.79
CA HIS A 232 6.22 -14.35 -18.30
C HIS A 232 7.34 -15.26 -18.77
#